data_c544d68d29b03519cf3e05228ba71d32
#
_entry.id   c544d68d29b03519cf3e05228ba71d32
#
_cell.length_a   1.000
_cell.length_b   1.000
_cell.length_c   1.000
_cell.angle_alpha   90.00
_cell.angle_beta   90.00
_cell.angle_gamma   90.00
#
_symmetry.space_group_name_H-M   'P 1'
#
loop_
_entity.id
_entity.type
_entity.pdbx_description
1 polymer ?
#
loop_
_entity_poly.entity_id
_entity_poly.type
_entity_poly.pdbx_seq_one_letter_code
_entity_poly.pdbx_strand_id
1 'polypeptide(L)'
;NLTQFKSVLFGEMAKRFSLEKEAELFWQDERTRAKLGRWFFDRPRDLPIVIASASPEFELQSAAKILGVPRLIGTKCDAETGVLIGKNCKGEEKLRRIGEAVGAFEIRAMYTDDAKADGPLLAAAQEGYIVTHGVLVPFRG
;
A
#
# COMPACT_ATOMS: atom_id res chain seq x y z
N ASN A 1 10.88 -14.36 -10.75
CA ASN A 1 10.81 -13.54 -9.55
C ASN A 1 9.40 -12.94 -9.38
N LEU A 2 9.14 -12.30 -8.26
CA LEU A 2 7.82 -11.76 -7.94
C LEU A 2 7.35 -10.70 -8.96
N THR A 3 8.23 -9.84 -9.44
CA THR A 3 7.92 -8.81 -10.44
C THR A 3 7.48 -9.44 -11.77
N GLN A 4 8.20 -10.46 -12.24
CA GLN A 4 7.82 -11.18 -13.44
C GLN A 4 6.49 -11.92 -13.27
N PHE A 5 6.29 -12.57 -12.13
CA PHE A 5 5.04 -13.26 -11.82
C PHE A 5 3.84 -12.30 -11.84
N LYS A 6 3.97 -11.16 -11.19
CA LYS A 6 2.93 -10.12 -11.20
C LYS A 6 2.65 -9.60 -12.60
N SER A 7 3.68 -9.34 -13.39
CA SER A 7 3.52 -8.87 -14.77
C SER A 7 2.78 -9.88 -15.64
N VAL A 8 3.08 -11.17 -15.50
CA VAL A 8 2.36 -12.23 -16.22
C VAL A 8 0.90 -12.31 -15.78
N LEU A 9 0.65 -12.34 -14.46
CA LEU A 9 -0.69 -12.42 -13.89
C LEU A 9 -1.56 -11.24 -14.33
N PHE A 10 -1.09 -10.03 -14.12
CA PHE A 10 -1.84 -8.81 -14.46
C PHE A 10 -1.97 -8.63 -15.96
N GLY A 11 -0.97 -9.05 -16.74
CA GLY A 11 -1.06 -9.07 -18.19
C GLY A 11 -2.17 -9.98 -18.73
N GLU A 12 -2.32 -11.16 -18.15
CA GLU A 12 -3.42 -12.07 -18.50
C GLU A 12 -4.79 -11.52 -18.08
N MET A 13 -4.87 -10.90 -16.89
CA MET A 13 -6.10 -10.23 -16.44
C MET A 13 -6.47 -9.05 -17.34
N ALA A 14 -5.50 -8.23 -17.75
CA ALA A 14 -5.73 -7.05 -18.59
C ALA A 14 -6.30 -7.40 -19.97
N LYS A 15 -6.05 -8.60 -20.48
CA LYS A 15 -6.65 -9.10 -21.73
C LYS A 15 -8.16 -9.36 -21.62
N ARG A 16 -8.67 -9.54 -20.41
CA ARG A 16 -10.06 -9.94 -20.14
C ARG A 16 -10.87 -8.88 -19.43
N PHE A 17 -10.23 -8.03 -18.64
CA PHE A 17 -10.89 -7.09 -17.74
C PHE A 17 -10.20 -5.73 -17.81
N SER A 18 -10.94 -4.67 -17.43
CA SER A 18 -10.31 -3.41 -17.02
C SER A 18 -9.79 -3.56 -15.60
N LEU A 19 -8.47 -3.52 -15.42
CA LEU A 19 -7.82 -3.67 -14.11
C LEU A 19 -8.26 -2.56 -13.15
N GLU A 20 -8.38 -1.32 -13.64
CA GLU A 20 -8.81 -0.18 -12.82
C GLU A 20 -10.26 -0.37 -12.33
N LYS A 21 -11.14 -0.82 -13.19
CA LYS A 21 -12.55 -1.06 -12.85
C LYS A 21 -12.70 -2.20 -11.84
N GLU A 22 -11.95 -3.28 -12.01
CA GLU A 22 -11.95 -4.40 -11.07
C GLU A 22 -11.42 -3.97 -9.69
N ALA A 23 -10.37 -3.16 -9.65
CA ALA A 23 -9.84 -2.62 -8.42
C ALA A 23 -10.86 -1.71 -7.71
N GLU A 24 -11.56 -0.87 -8.47
CA GLU A 24 -12.60 -0.02 -7.93
C GLU A 24 -13.74 -0.83 -7.30
N LEU A 25 -14.24 -1.85 -7.99
CA LEU A 25 -15.27 -2.74 -7.47
C LEU A 25 -14.83 -3.47 -6.19
N PHE A 26 -13.58 -3.92 -6.15
CA PHE A 26 -13.01 -4.57 -4.97
C PHE A 26 -13.04 -3.66 -3.73
N TRP A 27 -12.64 -2.40 -3.88
CA TRP A 27 -12.62 -1.44 -2.78
C TRP A 27 -13.97 -0.84 -2.43
N GLN A 28 -14.94 -0.87 -3.33
CA GLN A 28 -16.33 -0.48 -3.06
C GLN A 28 -17.06 -1.51 -2.18
N ASP A 29 -16.59 -2.75 -2.14
CA ASP A 29 -17.17 -3.79 -1.29
C ASP A 29 -16.92 -3.48 0.19
N GLU A 30 -17.99 -3.39 0.98
CA GLU A 30 -17.92 -3.13 2.42
C GLU A 30 -17.10 -4.20 3.18
N ARG A 31 -17.14 -5.44 2.74
CA ARG A 31 -16.37 -6.53 3.34
C ARG A 31 -14.87 -6.32 3.16
N THR A 32 -14.45 -5.77 2.04
CA THR A 32 -13.06 -5.40 1.80
C THR A 32 -12.60 -4.32 2.76
N ARG A 33 -13.38 -3.24 2.89
CA ARG A 33 -13.07 -2.13 3.80
C ARG A 33 -13.09 -2.54 5.27
N ALA A 34 -13.98 -3.43 5.65
CA ALA A 34 -14.09 -3.94 7.03
C ALA A 34 -12.83 -4.64 7.51
N LYS A 35 -12.01 -5.20 6.61
CA LYS A 35 -10.73 -5.85 6.94
C LYS A 35 -9.66 -4.88 7.44
N LEU A 36 -9.80 -3.59 7.18
CA LEU A 36 -8.86 -2.59 7.67
C LEU A 36 -8.88 -2.46 9.20
N GLY A 37 -10.04 -2.72 9.83
CA GLY A 37 -10.22 -2.56 11.26
C GLY A 37 -10.53 -1.13 11.68
N ARG A 38 -11.06 -0.98 12.88
CA ARG A 38 -11.51 0.33 13.41
C ARG A 38 -10.36 1.31 13.59
N TRP A 39 -9.16 0.82 13.89
CA TRP A 39 -7.99 1.68 14.10
C TRP A 39 -7.75 2.64 12.93
N PHE A 40 -7.98 2.20 11.71
CA PHE A 40 -7.79 3.03 10.53
C PHE A 40 -8.80 4.18 10.49
N PHE A 41 -10.08 3.90 10.76
CA PHE A 41 -11.13 4.91 10.72
C PHE A 41 -11.09 5.86 11.92
N ASP A 42 -10.62 5.38 13.07
CA ASP A 42 -10.51 6.13 14.33
C ASP A 42 -9.14 6.81 14.52
N ARG A 43 -8.22 6.68 13.54
CA ARG A 43 -6.87 7.25 13.64
C ARG A 43 -6.86 8.76 13.85
N PRO A 44 -5.83 9.30 14.52
CA PRO A 44 -5.60 10.75 14.58
C PRO A 44 -5.47 11.34 13.16
N ARG A 45 -6.01 12.53 12.97
CA ARG A 45 -6.06 13.20 11.67
C ARG A 45 -5.19 14.45 11.60
N ASP A 46 -4.35 14.64 12.59
CA ASP A 46 -3.45 15.80 12.72
C ASP A 46 -2.21 15.73 11.82
N LEU A 47 -1.90 14.56 11.30
CA LEU A 47 -0.76 14.36 10.41
C LEU A 47 -1.18 13.78 9.07
N PRO A 48 -0.43 14.10 7.99
CA PRO A 48 -0.63 13.46 6.70
C PRO A 48 -0.41 11.96 6.79
N ILE A 49 -1.22 11.20 6.06
CA ILE A 49 -1.08 9.75 5.93
C ILE A 49 -0.68 9.38 4.50
N VAL A 50 0.16 8.36 4.39
CA VAL A 50 0.61 7.80 3.11
C VAL A 50 0.29 6.31 3.11
N ILE A 51 -0.31 5.82 2.03
CA ILE A 51 -0.40 4.38 1.76
C ILE A 51 0.84 3.99 0.97
N ALA A 52 1.65 3.08 1.50
CA ALA A 52 2.82 2.52 0.81
C ALA A 52 2.70 1.01 0.75
N SER A 53 2.68 0.44 -0.45
CA SER A 53 2.40 -0.98 -0.66
C SER A 53 3.17 -1.54 -1.85
N ALA A 54 3.41 -2.84 -1.83
CA ALA A 54 3.92 -3.58 -2.98
C ALA A 54 2.84 -3.85 -4.04
N SER A 55 1.58 -3.55 -3.75
CA SER A 55 0.49 -3.66 -4.72
C SER A 55 0.64 -2.66 -5.86
N PRO A 56 0.06 -2.96 -7.03
CA PRO A 56 0.08 -2.02 -8.15
C PRO A 56 -0.63 -0.70 -7.83
N GLU A 57 -0.12 0.40 -8.36
CA GLU A 57 -0.69 1.73 -8.10
C GLU A 57 -2.15 1.86 -8.54
N PHE A 58 -2.56 1.21 -9.64
CA PHE A 58 -3.96 1.25 -10.08
C PHE A 58 -4.94 0.72 -9.02
N GLU A 59 -4.53 -0.34 -8.31
CA GLU A 59 -5.30 -0.91 -7.21
C GLU A 59 -5.35 0.02 -6.01
N LEU A 60 -4.21 0.62 -5.67
CA LEU A 60 -4.10 1.55 -4.55
C LEU A 60 -4.82 2.88 -4.79
N GLN A 61 -4.89 3.34 -6.04
CA GLN A 61 -5.61 4.57 -6.39
C GLN A 61 -7.09 4.48 -6.02
N SER A 62 -7.72 3.35 -6.32
CA SER A 62 -9.12 3.11 -5.92
C SER A 62 -9.26 3.08 -4.40
N ALA A 63 -8.35 2.42 -3.70
CA ALA A 63 -8.32 2.40 -2.24
C ALA A 63 -8.16 3.80 -1.66
N ALA A 64 -7.19 4.57 -2.13
CA ALA A 64 -6.90 5.90 -1.63
C ALA A 64 -8.11 6.85 -1.80
N LYS A 65 -8.78 6.78 -2.94
CA LYS A 65 -9.97 7.58 -3.23
C LYS A 65 -11.13 7.24 -2.28
N ILE A 66 -11.41 5.96 -2.11
CA ILE A 66 -12.52 5.49 -1.25
C ILE A 66 -12.23 5.75 0.23
N LEU A 67 -10.98 5.59 0.65
CA LEU A 67 -10.56 5.75 2.04
C LEU A 67 -10.23 7.20 2.41
N GLY A 68 -10.23 8.10 1.44
CA GLY A 68 -9.90 9.51 1.69
C GLY A 68 -8.42 9.73 2.00
N VAL A 69 -7.52 8.90 1.47
CA VAL A 69 -6.07 9.04 1.63
C VAL A 69 -5.50 9.63 0.34
N PRO A 70 -5.04 10.89 0.35
CA PRO A 70 -4.67 11.58 -0.91
C PRO A 70 -3.33 11.11 -1.48
N ARG A 71 -2.49 10.44 -0.69
CA ARG A 71 -1.13 10.11 -1.09
C ARG A 71 -0.89 8.60 -1.02
N LEU A 72 -0.51 8.05 -2.16
CA LEU A 72 -0.19 6.63 -2.27
C LEU A 72 1.14 6.41 -2.98
N ILE A 73 1.81 5.35 -2.60
CA ILE A 73 3.06 4.89 -3.21
C ILE A 73 2.94 3.38 -3.38
N GLY A 74 3.00 2.92 -4.61
CA GLY A 74 2.83 1.52 -4.95
C GLY A 74 3.84 1.03 -5.97
N THR A 75 3.69 -0.19 -6.40
CA THR A 75 4.44 -0.71 -7.54
C THR A 75 3.85 -0.12 -8.82
N LYS A 76 4.68 0.54 -9.61
CA LYS A 76 4.26 1.12 -10.88
C LYS A 76 3.84 0.00 -11.83
N CYS A 77 2.70 0.16 -12.46
CA CYS A 77 2.12 -0.81 -13.35
C CYS A 77 1.34 -0.09 -14.44
N ASP A 78 1.50 -0.55 -15.67
CA ASP A 78 0.64 -0.12 -16.77
C ASP A 78 -0.73 -0.80 -16.61
N ALA A 79 -1.77 -0.04 -16.34
CA ALA A 79 -3.10 -0.57 -16.09
C ALA A 79 -3.76 -1.19 -17.34
N GLU A 80 -3.33 -0.79 -18.53
CA GLU A 80 -3.86 -1.34 -19.79
C GLU A 80 -3.22 -2.71 -20.11
N THR A 81 -1.92 -2.85 -19.88
CA THR A 81 -1.17 -4.06 -20.23
C THR A 81 -0.93 -4.99 -19.04
N GLY A 82 -1.05 -4.48 -17.81
CA GLY A 82 -0.73 -5.21 -16.58
C GLY A 82 0.77 -5.39 -16.32
N VAL A 83 1.63 -4.77 -17.12
CA VAL A 83 3.09 -4.90 -16.99
C VAL A 83 3.62 -4.00 -15.89
N LEU A 84 4.41 -4.55 -14.97
CA LEU A 84 5.09 -3.78 -13.94
C LEU A 84 6.25 -2.98 -14.51
N ILE A 85 6.40 -1.76 -14.03
CA ILE A 85 7.43 -0.81 -14.44
C ILE A 85 8.39 -0.59 -13.28
N GLY A 86 9.66 -0.94 -13.47
CA GLY A 86 10.70 -0.78 -12.45
C GLY A 86 10.62 -1.83 -11.33
N LYS A 87 11.06 -1.45 -10.14
CA LYS A 87 11.14 -2.36 -9.00
C LYS A 87 9.81 -2.50 -8.26
N ASN A 88 9.59 -3.68 -7.69
CA ASN A 88 8.50 -3.92 -6.76
C ASN A 88 8.68 -3.02 -5.51
N CYS A 89 7.62 -2.33 -5.09
CA CYS A 89 7.65 -1.37 -3.98
C CYS A 89 7.63 -2.10 -2.63
N LYS A 90 8.77 -2.63 -2.22
CA LYS A 90 8.93 -3.42 -1.00
C LYS A 90 10.21 -3.04 -0.25
N GLY A 91 10.17 -3.09 1.09
CA GLY A 91 11.35 -2.83 1.93
C GLY A 91 11.98 -1.45 1.70
N GLU A 92 13.27 -1.41 1.45
CA GLU A 92 14.02 -0.17 1.17
C GLU A 92 13.46 0.64 0.00
N GLU A 93 12.90 -0.04 -1.00
CA GLU A 93 12.29 0.63 -2.14
C GLU A 93 11.08 1.48 -1.74
N LYS A 94 10.33 1.08 -0.71
CA LYS A 94 9.27 1.92 -0.14
C LYS A 94 9.83 3.23 0.42
N LEU A 95 10.88 3.16 1.24
CA LEU A 95 11.54 4.36 1.78
C LEU A 95 12.06 5.28 0.67
N ARG A 96 12.72 4.71 -0.33
CA ARG A 96 13.25 5.47 -1.45
C ARG A 96 12.14 6.22 -2.19
N ARG A 97 11.03 5.57 -2.46
CA ARG A 97 9.89 6.18 -3.17
C ARG A 97 9.14 7.21 -2.34
N ILE A 98 9.04 7.01 -1.04
CA ILE A 98 8.49 8.03 -0.15
C ILE A 98 9.34 9.29 -0.23
N GLY A 99 10.66 9.15 -0.14
CA GLY A 99 11.59 10.28 -0.29
C GLY A 99 11.49 10.98 -1.63
N GLU A 100 11.31 10.26 -2.73
CA GLU A 100 11.07 10.85 -4.04
C GLU A 100 9.78 11.68 -4.09
N ALA A 101 8.75 11.19 -3.44
CA ALA A 101 7.42 11.82 -3.49
C ALA A 101 7.29 13.03 -2.57
N VAL A 102 7.92 13.02 -1.40
CA VAL A 102 7.71 14.04 -0.37
C VAL A 102 8.98 14.83 0.03
N GLY A 103 10.14 14.44 -0.48
CA GLY A 103 11.42 14.99 -0.03
C GLY A 103 11.87 14.46 1.31
N ALA A 104 12.55 15.28 2.11
CA ALA A 104 12.93 14.89 3.47
C ALA A 104 11.69 14.65 4.34
N PHE A 105 11.67 13.57 5.10
CA PHE A 105 10.52 13.19 5.90
C PHE A 105 10.92 12.48 7.18
N GLU A 106 10.01 12.48 8.15
CA GLU A 106 10.05 11.67 9.35
C GLU A 106 8.77 10.83 9.42
N ILE A 107 8.89 9.57 9.83
CA ILE A 107 7.74 8.69 10.05
C ILE A 107 7.41 8.73 11.54
N ARG A 108 6.32 9.36 11.90
CA ARG A 108 5.86 9.38 13.30
C ARG A 108 5.31 8.01 13.70
N ALA A 109 4.44 7.44 12.89
CA ALA A 109 3.87 6.13 13.16
C ALA A 109 3.81 5.29 11.89
N MET A 110 4.19 4.03 12.00
CA MET A 110 4.12 3.03 10.94
C MET A 110 3.16 1.92 11.34
N TYR A 111 2.26 1.58 10.44
CA TYR A 111 1.28 0.51 10.61
C TYR A 111 1.49 -0.51 9.52
N THR A 112 1.68 -1.77 9.89
CA THR A 112 1.89 -2.86 8.92
C THR A 112 1.38 -4.18 9.46
N ASP A 113 1.00 -5.08 8.59
CA ASP A 113 0.72 -6.48 8.90
C ASP A 113 1.91 -7.42 8.64
N ASP A 114 2.97 -6.89 8.03
CA ASP A 114 4.18 -7.66 7.69
C ASP A 114 5.45 -6.97 8.19
N ALA A 115 5.79 -7.21 9.45
CA ALA A 115 6.98 -6.64 10.08
C ALA A 115 8.29 -7.00 9.38
N LYS A 116 8.35 -8.15 8.73
CA LYS A 116 9.55 -8.59 8.00
C LYS A 116 9.74 -7.79 6.71
N ALA A 117 8.68 -7.66 5.93
CA ALA A 117 8.73 -6.92 4.67
C ALA A 117 8.95 -5.42 4.87
N ASP A 118 8.37 -4.88 5.95
CA ASP A 118 8.41 -3.45 6.27
C ASP A 118 9.41 -3.07 7.36
N GLY A 119 10.37 -3.96 7.62
CA GLY A 119 11.43 -3.72 8.62
C GLY A 119 12.12 -2.36 8.47
N PRO A 120 12.55 -1.95 7.27
CA PRO A 120 13.19 -0.64 7.08
C PRO A 120 12.31 0.54 7.49
N LEU A 121 11.00 0.49 7.22
CA LEU A 121 10.07 1.54 7.61
C LEU A 121 9.82 1.54 9.12
N LEU A 122 9.68 0.37 9.71
CA LEU A 122 9.54 0.24 11.17
C LEU A 122 10.76 0.76 11.89
N ALA A 123 11.97 0.48 11.38
CA ALA A 123 13.21 0.99 11.95
C ALA A 123 13.32 2.53 11.85
N ALA A 124 12.77 3.12 10.79
CA ALA A 124 12.78 4.57 10.57
C ALA A 124 11.68 5.31 11.34
N ALA A 125 10.64 4.61 11.80
CA ALA A 125 9.50 5.20 12.47
C ALA A 125 9.78 5.47 13.96
N GLN A 126 9.19 6.54 14.50
CA GLN A 126 9.23 6.83 15.93
C GLN A 126 8.38 5.83 16.70
N GLU A 127 7.22 5.43 16.14
CA GLU A 127 6.33 4.43 16.69
C GLU A 127 5.96 3.42 15.60
N GLY A 128 5.98 2.13 15.94
CA GLY A 128 5.59 1.05 15.05
C GLY A 128 4.44 0.23 15.62
N TYR A 129 3.53 -0.18 14.75
CA TYR A 129 2.40 -1.03 15.12
C TYR A 129 2.24 -2.16 14.11
N ILE A 130 2.03 -3.36 14.63
CA ILE A 130 1.63 -4.52 13.82
C ILE A 130 0.11 -4.62 13.84
N VAL A 131 -0.49 -4.70 12.68
CA VAL A 131 -1.93 -4.92 12.53
C VAL A 131 -2.18 -6.42 12.47
N THR A 132 -2.84 -6.93 13.50
CA THR A 132 -3.19 -8.36 13.57
C THR A 132 -4.70 -8.49 13.72
N HIS A 133 -5.35 -9.08 12.71
CA HIS A 133 -6.81 -9.22 12.69
C HIS A 133 -7.56 -7.89 12.96
N GLY A 134 -7.08 -6.81 12.36
CA GLY A 134 -7.66 -5.47 12.54
C GLY A 134 -7.36 -4.79 13.88
N VAL A 135 -6.50 -5.37 14.70
CA VAL A 135 -6.11 -4.84 16.02
C VAL A 135 -4.65 -4.39 15.97
N LEU A 136 -4.35 -3.24 16.56
CA LEU A 136 -2.98 -2.73 16.68
C LEU A 136 -2.25 -3.36 17.86
N VAL A 137 -1.06 -3.86 17.60
CA VAL A 137 -0.11 -4.33 18.60
C VAL A 137 1.17 -3.50 18.46
N PRO A 138 1.64 -2.81 19.52
CA PRO A 138 2.89 -2.06 19.45
C PRO A 138 4.06 -2.95 19.03
N PHE A 139 4.83 -2.48 18.05
CA PHE A 139 6.04 -3.15 17.61
C PHE A 139 7.21 -2.74 18.51
N ARG A 140 7.89 -3.74 19.06
CA ARG A 140 9.09 -3.57 19.88
C ARG A 140 10.19 -4.43 19.26
N GLY A 141 10.88 -3.83 18.33
CA GLY A 141 11.98 -4.47 17.60
C GLY A 141 13.32 -4.40 18.32
#